data_b6a08ff43b71e6c5dd600ca2e35bac77
#
_entry.id   b6a08ff43b71e6c5dd600ca2e35bac77
#
_cell.length_a   1.000
_cell.length_b   1.000
_cell.length_c   1.000
_cell.angle_alpha   90.00
_cell.angle_beta   90.00
_cell.angle_gamma   90.00
#
_symmetry.space_group_name_H-M   'P 1'
#
loop_
_entity.id
_entity.type
_entity.pdbx_description
1 polymer ?
#
loop_
_entity_poly.entity_id
_entity_poly.type
_entity_poly.pdbx_seq_one_letter_code
_entity_poly.pdbx_strand_id
1 'polypeptide(L)'
;MTRRILQTILAAWALALASSSAHAAAPDLSGTWQTSTPSPRVVKIEKASGGYRARMYVLDEWKGGGEPVTASMITTVHVQGSAVRFSLDRRVGSFDGTLSANGNTLTGTWRAYGQPGPMVLERADKTKAWTIDPSPHTSRMIKVDQDVSLEVLDWGGSGPPLVFLAGLGDTAHTYDKFAPAFTAKHHVYGITRRGYGASSTPAPTDANYDADRLGDDVLAVIDALKLDHPVLAGWSYGGAELSSIGTRHPEKVAGLVYMDGAFDYAFYEPKVPQGFPYEIVGTVRRDLARLEEAGPVETQALTDEILATLPALQDGLRAHAEQVKGQPEHPAEAATPEDLVERAVLLNMRKYTGIKPPFLVIAAVPHVCAPHCDTAGAKHDREWTAATADAIAADYPKARIVRIPYAKHDIFRSNEADVAREMNAFMDGLGKR
;
A
#
# COMPACT_ATOMS: atom_id res chain seq x y z
N MET A 1 3.77 -52.56 -62.37
CA MET A 1 4.05 -52.85 -60.92
C MET A 1 4.40 -51.64 -60.12
N THR A 2 4.11 -50.43 -60.57
CA THR A 2 4.64 -49.14 -59.99
C THR A 2 3.52 -48.19 -59.50
N ARG A 3 2.26 -48.61 -59.44
CA ARG A 3 1.17 -47.74 -58.98
C ARG A 3 0.55 -48.11 -57.61
N ARG A 4 0.89 -49.28 -57.05
CA ARG A 4 0.38 -49.74 -55.75
C ARG A 4 1.31 -49.44 -54.54
N ILE A 5 2.55 -49.10 -54.80
CA ILE A 5 3.53 -48.80 -53.72
C ILE A 5 3.47 -47.33 -53.25
N LEU A 6 2.98 -46.43 -54.14
CA LEU A 6 2.88 -44.98 -53.72
C LEU A 6 1.64 -44.68 -52.87
N GLN A 7 0.58 -45.54 -52.89
CA GLN A 7 -0.59 -45.27 -52.04
C GLN A 7 -0.46 -45.76 -50.61
N THR A 8 0.47 -46.67 -50.33
CA THR A 8 0.71 -47.20 -48.98
C THR A 8 1.65 -46.31 -48.16
N ILE A 9 2.46 -45.50 -48.81
CA ILE A 9 3.38 -44.56 -48.11
C ILE A 9 2.67 -43.26 -47.73
N LEU A 10 1.65 -42.84 -48.49
CA LEU A 10 0.85 -41.64 -48.15
C LEU A 10 -0.17 -41.88 -47.03
N ALA A 11 -0.58 -43.14 -46.79
CA ALA A 11 -1.49 -43.49 -45.70
C ALA A 11 -0.76 -43.60 -44.34
N ALA A 12 0.56 -43.87 -44.34
CA ALA A 12 1.36 -43.93 -43.10
C ALA A 12 1.79 -42.54 -42.58
N TRP A 13 1.80 -41.54 -43.45
CA TRP A 13 2.15 -40.15 -43.03
C TRP A 13 0.92 -39.34 -42.59
N ALA A 14 -0.30 -39.76 -42.91
CA ALA A 14 -1.52 -39.11 -42.46
C ALA A 14 -1.97 -39.54 -41.04
N LEU A 15 -1.41 -40.63 -40.48
CA LEU A 15 -1.71 -41.09 -39.13
C LEU A 15 -0.70 -40.54 -38.05
N ALA A 16 0.37 -39.90 -38.47
CA ALA A 16 1.39 -39.38 -37.54
C ALA A 16 1.20 -37.89 -37.17
N LEU A 17 0.19 -37.21 -37.65
CA LEU A 17 -0.08 -35.79 -37.41
C LEU A 17 -1.35 -35.51 -36.59
N ALA A 18 -1.96 -36.54 -36.01
CA ALA A 18 -3.05 -36.36 -35.04
C ALA A 18 -2.59 -36.69 -33.62
N SER A 19 -1.38 -36.25 -33.26
CA SER A 19 -1.06 -36.03 -31.85
C SER A 19 -1.79 -34.75 -31.45
N SER A 20 -3.07 -34.90 -31.11
CA SER A 20 -3.76 -33.87 -30.34
C SER A 20 -2.92 -33.63 -29.08
N SER A 21 -2.17 -32.56 -29.08
CA SER A 21 -1.68 -31.98 -27.83
C SER A 21 -2.95 -31.66 -27.03
N ALA A 22 -3.38 -32.63 -26.23
CA ALA A 22 -4.27 -32.34 -25.13
C ALA A 22 -3.59 -31.23 -24.33
N HIS A 23 -4.05 -30.02 -24.50
CA HIS A 23 -3.70 -28.93 -23.58
C HIS A 23 -4.14 -29.41 -22.21
N ALA A 24 -3.20 -29.90 -21.40
CA ALA A 24 -3.50 -30.18 -20.01
C ALA A 24 -4.11 -28.92 -19.44
N ALA A 25 -5.31 -29.04 -18.91
CA ALA A 25 -5.98 -27.91 -18.28
C ALA A 25 -5.01 -27.28 -17.29
N ALA A 26 -4.90 -25.95 -17.34
CA ALA A 26 -4.03 -25.25 -16.41
C ALA A 26 -4.35 -25.70 -14.97
N PRO A 27 -3.33 -25.99 -14.15
CA PRO A 27 -3.54 -26.53 -12.82
C PRO A 27 -4.35 -25.54 -11.97
N ASP A 28 -5.27 -26.07 -11.17
CA ASP A 28 -6.05 -25.25 -10.25
C ASP A 28 -5.23 -24.94 -9.00
N LEU A 29 -4.83 -23.67 -8.86
CA LEU A 29 -4.11 -23.17 -7.69
C LEU A 29 -5.03 -22.72 -6.56
N SER A 30 -6.35 -22.64 -6.78
CA SER A 30 -7.25 -22.13 -5.74
C SER A 30 -7.19 -23.00 -4.47
N GLY A 31 -7.24 -22.33 -3.34
CA GLY A 31 -7.16 -22.96 -2.02
C GLY A 31 -6.16 -22.27 -1.10
N THR A 32 -5.95 -22.89 0.05
CA THR A 32 -5.02 -22.41 1.07
C THR A 32 -3.72 -23.18 0.98
N TRP A 33 -2.61 -22.46 1.02
CA TRP A 33 -1.25 -22.96 0.97
C TRP A 33 -0.49 -22.49 2.20
N GLN A 34 0.37 -23.31 2.77
CA GLN A 34 1.13 -22.96 3.97
C GLN A 34 2.56 -23.47 3.91
N THR A 35 3.48 -22.73 4.54
CA THR A 35 4.85 -23.20 4.76
C THR A 35 4.93 -24.01 6.05
N SER A 36 5.84 -24.98 6.09
CA SER A 36 6.16 -25.77 7.29
C SER A 36 7.31 -25.19 8.11
N THR A 37 7.67 -23.92 7.88
CA THR A 37 8.79 -23.23 8.55
C THR A 37 8.42 -22.70 9.93
N PRO A 38 9.43 -22.35 10.78
CA PRO A 38 9.18 -21.71 12.08
C PRO A 38 8.38 -20.40 12.02
N SER A 39 8.48 -19.63 10.91
CA SER A 39 7.60 -18.50 10.61
C SER A 39 6.63 -18.86 9.50
N PRO A 40 5.55 -19.61 9.81
CA PRO A 40 4.68 -20.12 8.78
C PRO A 40 3.98 -18.97 8.05
N ARG A 41 4.03 -19.06 6.71
CA ARG A 41 3.26 -18.19 5.82
C ARG A 41 2.08 -18.96 5.27
N VAL A 42 0.95 -18.30 5.20
CA VAL A 42 -0.27 -18.86 4.62
C VAL A 42 -0.64 -18.02 3.41
N VAL A 43 -0.81 -18.68 2.26
CA VAL A 43 -1.22 -18.05 1.01
C VAL A 43 -2.58 -18.59 0.62
N LYS A 44 -3.58 -17.72 0.54
CA LYS A 44 -4.90 -18.04 0.01
C LYS A 44 -4.98 -17.60 -1.43
N ILE A 45 -5.25 -18.51 -2.33
CA ILE A 45 -5.40 -18.27 -3.77
C ILE A 45 -6.84 -18.53 -4.16
N GLU A 46 -7.46 -17.58 -4.85
CA GLU A 46 -8.83 -17.64 -5.36
C GLU A 46 -8.87 -17.40 -6.86
N LYS A 47 -9.78 -18.08 -7.57
CA LYS A 47 -10.04 -17.78 -8.98
C LYS A 47 -10.70 -16.41 -9.11
N ALA A 48 -10.23 -15.64 -10.09
CA ALA A 48 -10.78 -14.34 -10.44
C ALA A 48 -10.98 -14.23 -11.95
N SER A 49 -11.71 -13.24 -12.41
CA SER A 49 -11.84 -12.96 -13.84
C SER A 49 -10.46 -12.64 -14.42
N GLY A 50 -9.96 -13.50 -15.31
CA GLY A 50 -8.64 -13.32 -15.94
C GLY A 50 -7.45 -13.97 -15.25
N GLY A 51 -7.65 -14.76 -14.17
CA GLY A 51 -6.54 -15.45 -13.51
C GLY A 51 -6.80 -15.81 -12.04
N TYR A 52 -5.88 -15.47 -11.19
CA TYR A 52 -5.98 -15.71 -9.75
C TYR A 52 -5.75 -14.43 -8.96
N ARG A 53 -6.42 -14.34 -7.82
CA ARG A 53 -6.10 -13.39 -6.73
C ARG A 53 -5.52 -14.17 -5.58
N ALA A 54 -4.61 -13.55 -4.83
CA ALA A 54 -4.06 -14.21 -3.68
C ALA A 54 -3.78 -13.22 -2.54
N ARG A 55 -3.76 -13.75 -1.32
CA ARG A 55 -3.35 -13.04 -0.09
C ARG A 55 -2.33 -13.89 0.64
N MET A 56 -1.31 -13.25 1.19
CA MET A 56 -0.34 -13.92 2.06
C MET A 56 -0.42 -13.36 3.46
N TYR A 57 -0.41 -14.27 4.43
CA TYR A 57 -0.40 -13.98 5.85
C TYR A 57 0.91 -14.48 6.44
N VAL A 58 1.55 -13.66 7.27
CA VAL A 58 2.69 -14.05 8.09
C VAL A 58 2.17 -14.26 9.51
N LEU A 59 2.41 -15.43 10.06
CA LEU A 59 1.98 -15.76 11.41
C LEU A 59 3.01 -15.26 12.42
N ASP A 60 2.54 -14.60 13.48
CA ASP A 60 3.40 -14.04 14.53
C ASP A 60 3.82 -15.13 15.51
N GLU A 61 5.10 -15.45 15.53
CA GLU A 61 5.67 -16.41 16.48
C GLU A 61 5.69 -15.90 17.93
N TRP A 62 5.64 -14.58 18.14
CA TRP A 62 5.82 -13.96 19.46
C TRP A 62 4.66 -14.21 20.44
N LYS A 63 3.51 -14.63 19.97
CA LYS A 63 2.32 -14.83 20.79
C LYS A 63 1.96 -16.30 21.05
N GLY A 64 2.79 -17.25 20.64
CA GLY A 64 2.63 -18.67 20.96
C GLY A 64 1.32 -19.33 20.50
N GLY A 65 0.54 -18.69 19.65
CA GLY A 65 -0.80 -19.11 19.31
C GLY A 65 -1.21 -19.07 17.86
N GLY A 66 -0.30 -18.73 16.93
CA GLY A 66 -0.62 -18.84 15.49
C GLY A 66 -1.70 -17.87 15.02
N GLU A 67 -1.88 -16.71 15.62
CA GLU A 67 -2.75 -15.67 15.09
C GLU A 67 -2.08 -14.96 13.91
N PRO A 68 -2.75 -14.83 12.76
CA PRO A 68 -2.21 -14.10 11.62
C PRO A 68 -2.02 -12.63 11.96
N VAL A 69 -0.80 -12.12 11.76
CA VAL A 69 -0.44 -10.75 12.17
C VAL A 69 -0.84 -9.73 11.13
N THR A 70 -0.79 -10.09 9.86
CA THR A 70 -1.07 -9.16 8.76
C THR A 70 -1.27 -9.93 7.48
N ALA A 71 -2.27 -9.53 6.69
CA ALA A 71 -2.38 -9.96 5.31
C ALA A 71 -1.53 -9.02 4.44
N SER A 72 -0.57 -9.59 3.72
CA SER A 72 0.07 -8.90 2.60
C SER A 72 -0.63 -9.29 1.32
N MET A 73 -0.94 -8.33 0.48
CA MET A 73 -1.60 -8.61 -0.79
C MET A 73 -0.62 -9.23 -1.77
N ILE A 74 -1.05 -10.28 -2.41
CA ILE A 74 -0.39 -10.78 -3.61
C ILE A 74 -1.02 -10.08 -4.78
N THR A 75 -0.24 -9.30 -5.48
CA THR A 75 -0.73 -8.44 -6.54
C THR A 75 -1.01 -9.24 -7.80
N THR A 76 -0.16 -10.20 -8.13
CA THR A 76 -0.29 -10.98 -9.37
C THR A 76 0.11 -12.43 -9.15
N VAL A 77 -0.67 -13.37 -9.68
CA VAL A 77 -0.31 -14.79 -9.72
C VAL A 77 -0.23 -15.21 -11.18
N HIS A 78 0.97 -15.52 -11.65
CA HIS A 78 1.22 -16.01 -12.99
C HIS A 78 1.40 -17.53 -12.99
N VAL A 79 0.72 -18.20 -13.92
CA VAL A 79 0.80 -19.65 -14.08
C VAL A 79 1.12 -19.98 -15.53
N GLN A 80 2.20 -20.71 -15.76
CA GLN A 80 2.57 -21.20 -17.07
C GLN A 80 2.98 -22.68 -16.97
N GLY A 81 2.07 -23.57 -17.35
CA GLY A 81 2.25 -25.01 -17.10
C GLY A 81 2.33 -25.29 -15.60
N SER A 82 3.41 -25.89 -15.15
CA SER A 82 3.69 -26.08 -13.70
C SER A 82 4.37 -24.89 -13.05
N ALA A 83 4.91 -23.93 -13.81
CA ALA A 83 5.57 -22.76 -13.26
C ALA A 83 4.54 -21.80 -12.63
N VAL A 84 4.82 -21.37 -11.40
CA VAL A 84 3.98 -20.47 -10.62
C VAL A 84 4.84 -19.34 -10.08
N ARG A 85 4.44 -18.12 -10.36
CA ARG A 85 5.07 -16.91 -9.86
C ARG A 85 4.03 -16.04 -9.22
N PHE A 86 4.37 -15.46 -8.07
CA PHE A 86 3.59 -14.38 -7.48
C PHE A 86 4.51 -13.39 -6.78
N SER A 87 4.12 -12.14 -6.80
CA SER A 87 4.82 -11.09 -6.07
C SER A 87 3.89 -10.45 -5.06
N LEU A 88 4.45 -10.17 -3.90
CA LEU A 88 3.94 -9.18 -2.98
C LEU A 88 4.53 -7.83 -3.40
N ASP A 89 4.17 -6.77 -2.70
CA ASP A 89 4.87 -5.52 -2.95
C ASP A 89 6.42 -5.70 -2.88
N ARG A 90 7.17 -4.77 -3.45
CA ARG A 90 8.65 -4.85 -3.53
C ARG A 90 9.34 -5.08 -2.19
N ARG A 91 8.75 -4.64 -1.09
CA ARG A 91 9.37 -4.68 0.23
C ARG A 91 9.21 -6.03 0.90
N VAL A 92 8.18 -6.76 0.51
CA VAL A 92 7.82 -8.02 1.17
C VAL A 92 8.28 -9.24 0.40
N GLY A 93 8.35 -9.18 -0.94
CA GLY A 93 9.03 -10.21 -1.72
C GLY A 93 8.25 -10.84 -2.86
N SER A 94 8.88 -11.83 -3.49
CA SER A 94 8.31 -12.59 -4.61
C SER A 94 8.60 -14.08 -4.48
N PHE A 95 7.72 -14.91 -5.05
CA PHE A 95 7.89 -16.35 -5.18
C PHE A 95 8.03 -16.73 -6.65
N ASP A 96 9.02 -17.58 -6.95
CA ASP A 96 9.20 -18.23 -8.24
C ASP A 96 9.40 -19.71 -8.02
N GLY A 97 8.51 -20.55 -8.50
CA GLY A 97 8.57 -21.98 -8.23
C GLY A 97 7.71 -22.82 -9.17
N THR A 98 7.58 -24.08 -8.81
CA THR A 98 6.85 -25.07 -9.58
C THR A 98 5.83 -25.82 -8.74
N LEU A 99 4.68 -26.09 -9.35
CA LEU A 99 3.65 -26.95 -8.78
C LEU A 99 4.00 -28.42 -9.04
N SER A 100 3.92 -29.22 -7.99
CA SER A 100 4.10 -30.68 -8.10
C SER A 100 3.03 -31.31 -8.98
N ALA A 101 3.33 -32.49 -9.55
CA ALA A 101 2.43 -33.21 -10.43
C ALA A 101 1.09 -33.60 -9.77
N ASN A 102 1.08 -33.81 -8.45
CA ASN A 102 -0.15 -34.08 -7.69
C ASN A 102 -0.93 -32.81 -7.31
N GLY A 103 -0.43 -31.62 -7.64
CA GLY A 103 -1.10 -30.35 -7.39
C GLY A 103 -1.11 -29.88 -5.93
N ASN A 104 -0.32 -30.49 -5.04
CA ASN A 104 -0.38 -30.24 -3.60
C ASN A 104 0.84 -29.52 -3.01
N THR A 105 1.91 -29.35 -3.78
CA THR A 105 3.13 -28.70 -3.30
C THR A 105 3.63 -27.69 -4.31
N LEU A 106 3.94 -26.49 -3.85
CA LEU A 106 4.66 -25.46 -4.59
C LEU A 106 6.08 -25.40 -4.01
N THR A 107 7.08 -25.68 -4.82
CA THR A 107 8.49 -25.64 -4.43
C THR A 107 9.20 -24.57 -5.25
N GLY A 108 9.90 -23.66 -4.58
CA GLY A 108 10.56 -22.57 -5.30
C GLY A 108 11.48 -21.73 -4.42
N THR A 109 11.76 -20.55 -4.92
CA THR A 109 12.58 -19.54 -4.26
C THR A 109 11.69 -18.37 -3.86
N TRP A 110 11.77 -18.02 -2.59
CA TRP A 110 11.24 -16.78 -2.05
C TRP A 110 12.34 -15.72 -2.01
N ARG A 111 12.04 -14.52 -2.45
CA ARG A 111 12.94 -13.36 -2.35
C ARG A 111 12.27 -12.32 -1.47
N ALA A 112 12.85 -12.05 -0.30
CA ALA A 112 12.41 -10.97 0.57
C ALA A 112 13.53 -9.95 0.68
N TYR A 113 13.21 -8.68 0.47
CA TYR A 113 14.22 -7.60 0.52
C TYR A 113 15.47 -7.90 -0.33
N GLY A 114 15.27 -8.49 -1.50
CA GLY A 114 16.36 -8.89 -2.41
C GLY A 114 17.15 -10.14 -2.01
N GLN A 115 16.87 -10.76 -0.85
CA GLN A 115 17.57 -11.96 -0.39
C GLN A 115 16.79 -13.23 -0.79
N PRO A 116 17.37 -14.11 -1.62
CA PRO A 116 16.73 -15.36 -2.00
C PRO A 116 16.82 -16.42 -0.91
N GLY A 117 15.77 -17.21 -0.74
CA GLY A 117 15.73 -18.38 0.13
C GLY A 117 14.77 -19.44 -0.38
N PRO A 118 14.96 -20.72 -0.06
CA PRO A 118 14.05 -21.77 -0.46
C PRO A 118 12.71 -21.61 0.25
N MET A 119 11.60 -21.86 -0.47
CA MET A 119 10.26 -21.90 0.08
C MET A 119 9.49 -23.08 -0.48
N VAL A 120 8.86 -23.82 0.42
CA VAL A 120 7.90 -24.87 0.09
C VAL A 120 6.57 -24.52 0.70
N LEU A 121 5.55 -24.47 -0.15
CA LEU A 121 4.16 -24.25 0.24
C LEU A 121 3.39 -25.54 -0.02
N GLU A 122 2.76 -26.06 1.00
CA GLU A 122 1.90 -27.23 0.93
C GLU A 122 0.43 -26.82 0.94
N ARG A 123 -0.40 -27.50 0.17
CA ARG A 123 -1.84 -27.26 0.18
C ARG A 123 -2.39 -27.66 1.54
N ALA A 124 -3.00 -26.73 2.24
CA ALA A 124 -3.59 -26.97 3.56
C ALA A 124 -4.80 -27.90 3.45
N ASP A 125 -4.90 -28.83 4.37
CA ASP A 125 -6.11 -29.61 4.56
C ASP A 125 -7.27 -28.68 4.97
N LYS A 126 -8.42 -28.84 4.30
CA LYS A 126 -9.62 -28.03 4.57
C LYS A 126 -10.05 -28.09 6.03
N THR A 127 -9.75 -29.17 6.73
CA THR A 127 -10.08 -29.35 8.16
C THR A 127 -9.09 -28.69 9.09
N LYS A 128 -7.89 -28.37 8.58
CA LYS A 128 -6.81 -27.66 9.29
C LYS A 128 -6.54 -26.29 8.68
N ALA A 129 -7.33 -25.90 7.68
CA ALA A 129 -7.21 -24.59 7.06
C ALA A 129 -7.38 -23.53 8.14
N TRP A 130 -6.35 -22.73 8.32
CA TRP A 130 -6.41 -21.55 9.15
C TRP A 130 -7.62 -20.72 8.74
N THR A 131 -8.35 -20.20 9.72
CA THR A 131 -9.34 -19.16 9.45
C THR A 131 -8.55 -17.95 9.02
N ILE A 132 -8.41 -17.78 7.71
CA ILE A 132 -7.42 -16.90 7.09
C ILE A 132 -7.75 -15.42 7.28
N ASP A 133 -8.93 -15.13 7.71
CA ASP A 133 -9.36 -13.79 8.06
C ASP A 133 -10.10 -13.85 9.40
N PRO A 134 -9.37 -13.81 10.52
CA PRO A 134 -9.98 -13.83 11.84
C PRO A 134 -10.67 -12.51 12.18
N SER A 135 -10.44 -11.47 11.39
CA SER A 135 -11.07 -10.17 11.59
C SER A 135 -12.55 -10.27 11.23
N PRO A 136 -13.45 -9.82 12.10
CA PRO A 136 -14.89 -9.89 11.87
C PRO A 136 -15.38 -8.83 10.89
N HIS A 137 -14.67 -8.55 9.80
CA HIS A 137 -15.10 -7.59 8.80
C HIS A 137 -15.86 -8.25 7.64
N THR A 138 -16.67 -7.46 6.95
CA THR A 138 -17.16 -7.75 5.61
C THR A 138 -16.42 -6.89 4.58
N SER A 139 -16.20 -7.41 3.37
CA SER A 139 -15.57 -6.67 2.29
C SER A 139 -16.57 -6.43 1.16
N ARG A 140 -16.56 -5.23 0.61
CA ARG A 140 -17.36 -4.86 -0.57
C ARG A 140 -16.56 -3.96 -1.51
N MET A 141 -16.91 -4.02 -2.80
CA MET A 141 -16.35 -3.12 -3.81
C MET A 141 -17.29 -1.92 -3.98
N ILE A 142 -16.76 -0.71 -3.78
CA ILE A 142 -17.49 0.56 -3.99
C ILE A 142 -16.96 1.22 -5.26
N LYS A 143 -17.87 1.50 -6.20
CA LYS A 143 -17.54 2.23 -7.42
C LYS A 143 -17.32 3.70 -7.11
N VAL A 144 -16.12 4.22 -7.42
CA VAL A 144 -15.72 5.61 -7.17
C VAL A 144 -15.51 6.42 -8.45
N ASP A 145 -15.35 5.72 -9.59
CA ASP A 145 -15.19 6.32 -10.92
C ASP A 145 -15.77 5.38 -11.98
N GLN A 146 -15.75 5.80 -13.27
CA GLN A 146 -16.33 5.03 -14.36
C GLN A 146 -15.87 3.56 -14.35
N ASP A 147 -14.56 3.32 -14.22
CA ASP A 147 -13.96 1.99 -14.27
C ASP A 147 -13.12 1.68 -13.02
N VAL A 148 -13.32 2.42 -11.93
CA VAL A 148 -12.58 2.26 -10.69
C VAL A 148 -13.52 1.93 -9.54
N SER A 149 -13.25 0.81 -8.88
CA SER A 149 -13.90 0.40 -7.64
C SER A 149 -12.85 0.15 -6.57
N LEU A 150 -13.14 0.57 -5.34
CA LEU A 150 -12.27 0.36 -4.19
C LEU A 150 -12.82 -0.73 -3.29
N GLU A 151 -11.92 -1.53 -2.72
CA GLU A 151 -12.24 -2.43 -1.63
C GLU A 151 -12.47 -1.61 -0.37
N VAL A 152 -13.62 -1.86 0.28
CA VAL A 152 -13.97 -1.26 1.57
C VAL A 152 -14.24 -2.40 2.54
N LEU A 153 -13.52 -2.39 3.64
CA LEU A 153 -13.74 -3.28 4.77
C LEU A 153 -14.71 -2.61 5.75
N ASP A 154 -15.61 -3.38 6.32
CA ASP A 154 -16.60 -2.94 7.30
C ASP A 154 -16.52 -3.88 8.51
N TRP A 155 -15.94 -3.40 9.61
CA TRP A 155 -15.82 -4.14 10.89
C TRP A 155 -17.07 -4.01 11.75
N GLY A 156 -18.09 -3.29 11.25
CA GLY A 156 -19.34 -3.09 11.99
C GLY A 156 -19.20 -2.07 13.13
N GLY A 157 -20.02 -2.27 14.15
CA GLY A 157 -20.15 -1.35 15.25
C GLY A 157 -21.35 -0.41 15.07
N SER A 158 -21.54 0.48 16.04
CA SER A 158 -22.64 1.47 16.03
C SER A 158 -22.14 2.80 16.56
N GLY A 159 -22.66 3.91 15.99
CA GLY A 159 -22.28 5.27 16.35
C GLY A 159 -21.65 6.01 15.17
N PRO A 160 -20.98 7.16 15.42
CA PRO A 160 -20.37 7.97 14.36
C PRO A 160 -19.34 7.16 13.57
N PRO A 161 -19.26 7.33 12.23
CA PRO A 161 -18.37 6.54 11.40
C PRO A 161 -16.90 6.93 11.60
N LEU A 162 -16.04 5.91 11.65
CA LEU A 162 -14.58 6.00 11.65
C LEU A 162 -14.04 5.28 10.41
N VAL A 163 -13.23 5.96 9.60
CA VAL A 163 -12.68 5.41 8.37
C VAL A 163 -11.16 5.40 8.42
N PHE A 164 -10.56 4.24 8.23
CA PHE A 164 -9.12 4.05 8.17
C PHE A 164 -8.56 4.09 6.74
N LEU A 165 -7.43 4.80 6.55
CA LEU A 165 -6.69 4.93 5.30
C LEU A 165 -5.27 4.40 5.48
N ALA A 166 -4.88 3.45 4.64
CA ALA A 166 -3.61 2.74 4.75
C ALA A 166 -2.42 3.57 4.23
N GLY A 167 -1.21 3.20 4.64
CA GLY A 167 0.05 3.72 4.12
C GLY A 167 0.30 3.35 2.66
N LEU A 168 1.40 3.84 2.11
CA LEU A 168 1.85 3.49 0.76
C LEU A 168 2.22 1.99 0.71
N GLY A 169 1.76 1.30 -0.32
CA GLY A 169 2.01 -0.14 -0.48
C GLY A 169 1.10 -1.05 0.35
N ASP A 170 0.28 -0.49 1.24
CA ASP A 170 -0.57 -1.26 2.14
C ASP A 170 -2.07 -1.20 1.77
N THR A 171 -2.87 -2.04 2.37
CA THR A 171 -4.31 -2.15 2.18
C THR A 171 -5.05 -1.91 3.50
N ALA A 172 -6.38 -1.79 3.44
CA ALA A 172 -7.21 -1.65 4.65
C ALA A 172 -7.05 -2.82 5.64
N HIS A 173 -6.65 -4.01 5.17
CA HIS A 173 -6.39 -5.18 6.01
C HIS A 173 -5.25 -4.97 7.03
N THR A 174 -4.42 -3.94 6.85
CA THR A 174 -3.41 -3.55 7.83
C THR A 174 -4.01 -3.25 9.21
N TYR A 175 -5.30 -2.90 9.25
CA TYR A 175 -6.03 -2.54 10.47
C TYR A 175 -6.89 -3.67 11.06
N ASP A 176 -6.84 -4.90 10.52
CA ASP A 176 -7.70 -6.00 10.95
C ASP A 176 -7.66 -6.29 12.46
N LYS A 177 -6.50 -6.09 13.10
CA LYS A 177 -6.37 -6.21 14.56
C LYS A 177 -6.75 -4.94 15.32
N PHE A 178 -6.51 -3.78 14.73
CA PHE A 178 -6.66 -2.50 15.39
C PHE A 178 -8.08 -1.93 15.31
N ALA A 179 -8.72 -2.05 14.16
CA ALA A 179 -10.06 -1.50 13.91
C ALA A 179 -11.14 -2.02 14.88
N PRO A 180 -11.16 -3.31 15.29
CA PRO A 180 -12.15 -3.82 16.23
C PRO A 180 -12.17 -3.12 17.58
N ALA A 181 -11.07 -2.50 18.02
CA ALA A 181 -11.01 -1.76 19.28
C ALA A 181 -11.96 -0.55 19.34
N PHE A 182 -12.47 -0.09 18.20
CA PHE A 182 -13.34 1.08 18.10
C PHE A 182 -14.81 0.75 17.90
N THR A 183 -15.16 -0.50 17.56
CA THR A 183 -16.53 -0.89 17.17
C THR A 183 -17.56 -0.77 18.30
N ALA A 184 -17.11 -0.69 19.54
CA ALA A 184 -18.02 -0.44 20.69
C ALA A 184 -18.66 0.96 20.68
N LYS A 185 -18.03 1.93 20.01
CA LYS A 185 -18.49 3.34 20.00
C LYS A 185 -18.66 3.89 18.58
N HIS A 186 -18.11 3.26 17.57
CA HIS A 186 -18.07 3.73 16.19
C HIS A 186 -18.46 2.63 15.22
N HIS A 187 -19.03 3.01 14.08
CA HIS A 187 -19.09 2.12 12.93
C HIS A 187 -17.78 2.28 12.16
N VAL A 188 -17.03 1.20 12.01
CA VAL A 188 -15.62 1.24 11.58
C VAL A 188 -15.45 0.68 10.19
N TYR A 189 -14.83 1.48 9.32
CA TYR A 189 -14.54 1.15 7.94
C TYR A 189 -13.05 1.28 7.65
N GLY A 190 -12.58 0.61 6.59
CA GLY A 190 -11.25 0.81 6.03
C GLY A 190 -11.31 0.83 4.51
N ILE A 191 -10.56 1.71 3.87
CA ILE A 191 -10.53 1.83 2.42
C ILE A 191 -9.17 1.39 1.90
N THR A 192 -9.16 0.45 0.96
CA THR A 192 -7.96 0.10 0.19
C THR A 192 -7.89 1.03 -1.01
N ARG A 193 -6.80 1.82 -1.08
CA ARG A 193 -6.55 2.81 -2.15
C ARG A 193 -6.53 2.14 -3.52
N ARG A 194 -6.92 2.90 -4.59
CA ARG A 194 -6.70 2.46 -5.99
C ARG A 194 -5.24 2.08 -6.24
N GLY A 195 -5.02 1.08 -7.06
CA GLY A 195 -3.70 0.54 -7.35
C GLY A 195 -3.20 -0.52 -6.36
N TYR A 196 -3.93 -0.76 -5.27
CA TYR A 196 -3.53 -1.69 -4.23
C TYR A 196 -4.61 -2.73 -3.93
N GLY A 197 -4.17 -3.90 -3.51
CA GLY A 197 -5.04 -4.97 -3.03
C GLY A 197 -6.11 -5.40 -4.02
N ALA A 198 -7.34 -5.51 -3.54
CA ALA A 198 -8.49 -5.87 -4.36
C ALA A 198 -9.10 -4.67 -5.12
N SER A 199 -8.65 -3.44 -4.81
CA SER A 199 -9.08 -2.23 -5.52
C SER A 199 -8.61 -2.23 -6.97
N SER A 200 -9.33 -1.51 -7.83
CA SER A 200 -8.95 -1.36 -9.24
C SER A 200 -7.59 -0.69 -9.39
N THR A 201 -6.81 -1.14 -10.38
CA THR A 201 -5.49 -0.61 -10.70
C THR A 201 -5.54 0.08 -12.07
N PRO A 202 -5.99 1.34 -12.15
CA PRO A 202 -5.95 2.11 -13.40
C PRO A 202 -4.52 2.41 -13.82
N ALA A 203 -4.32 2.85 -15.07
CA ALA A 203 -3.01 3.20 -15.60
C ALA A 203 -2.28 4.19 -14.68
N PRO A 204 -0.95 4.04 -14.47
CA PRO A 204 -0.16 4.85 -13.54
C PRO A 204 0.15 6.24 -14.11
N THR A 205 -0.90 7.04 -14.27
CA THR A 205 -0.85 8.42 -14.75
C THR A 205 -1.07 9.41 -13.62
N ASP A 206 -0.67 10.66 -13.80
CA ASP A 206 -0.92 11.72 -12.83
C ASP A 206 -2.40 11.89 -12.53
N ALA A 207 -3.26 11.88 -13.55
CA ALA A 207 -4.70 12.01 -13.39
C ALA A 207 -5.32 10.91 -12.51
N ASN A 208 -4.71 9.73 -12.48
CA ASN A 208 -5.21 8.60 -11.69
C ASN A 208 -4.64 8.56 -10.26
N TYR A 209 -3.46 9.16 -10.01
CA TYR A 209 -2.76 9.00 -8.73
C TYR A 209 -2.33 10.33 -8.09
N ASP A 210 -2.90 11.45 -8.56
CA ASP A 210 -2.75 12.72 -7.87
C ASP A 210 -3.36 12.66 -6.45
N ALA A 211 -2.74 13.31 -5.48
CA ALA A 211 -3.17 13.28 -4.08
C ALA A 211 -4.62 13.77 -3.89
N ASP A 212 -5.06 14.76 -4.69
CA ASP A 212 -6.45 15.22 -4.67
C ASP A 212 -7.40 14.17 -5.24
N ARG A 213 -7.00 13.46 -6.30
CA ARG A 213 -7.76 12.35 -6.85
C ARG A 213 -7.94 11.22 -5.84
N LEU A 214 -6.88 10.89 -5.09
CA LEU A 214 -6.97 9.88 -4.05
C LEU A 214 -7.91 10.32 -2.91
N GLY A 215 -7.89 11.60 -2.55
CA GLY A 215 -8.85 12.20 -1.62
C GLY A 215 -10.30 12.13 -2.14
N ASP A 216 -10.52 12.42 -3.42
CA ASP A 216 -11.84 12.35 -4.06
C ASP A 216 -12.40 10.92 -4.07
N ASP A 217 -11.57 9.91 -4.19
CA ASP A 217 -11.97 8.51 -4.03
C ASP A 217 -12.55 8.22 -2.64
N VAL A 218 -11.87 8.72 -1.60
CA VAL A 218 -12.36 8.57 -0.22
C VAL A 218 -13.71 9.27 -0.05
N LEU A 219 -13.86 10.48 -0.60
CA LEU A 219 -15.14 11.21 -0.58
C LEU A 219 -16.24 10.45 -1.33
N ALA A 220 -15.93 9.85 -2.47
CA ALA A 220 -16.89 9.02 -3.22
C ALA A 220 -17.35 7.80 -2.40
N VAL A 221 -16.46 7.16 -1.63
CA VAL A 221 -16.84 6.08 -0.70
C VAL A 221 -17.73 6.61 0.43
N ILE A 222 -17.40 7.77 1.02
CA ILE A 222 -18.20 8.42 2.06
C ILE A 222 -19.63 8.68 1.54
N ASP A 223 -19.75 9.25 0.35
CA ASP A 223 -21.05 9.56 -0.27
C ASP A 223 -21.83 8.28 -0.64
N ALA A 224 -21.16 7.25 -1.19
CA ALA A 224 -21.80 5.98 -1.57
C ALA A 224 -22.34 5.22 -0.35
N LEU A 225 -21.62 5.26 0.77
CA LEU A 225 -22.02 4.63 2.03
C LEU A 225 -22.91 5.56 2.89
N LYS A 226 -23.13 6.81 2.47
CA LYS A 226 -23.90 7.84 3.21
C LYS A 226 -23.37 8.04 4.64
N LEU A 227 -22.05 8.10 4.78
CA LEU A 227 -21.41 8.33 6.08
C LEU A 227 -21.58 9.80 6.46
N ASP A 228 -22.19 10.04 7.60
CA ASP A 228 -22.41 11.40 8.09
C ASP A 228 -21.18 11.88 8.86
N HIS A 229 -20.44 12.83 8.29
CA HIS A 229 -19.25 13.47 8.86
C HIS A 229 -18.31 12.47 9.58
N PRO A 230 -17.71 11.50 8.85
CA PRO A 230 -16.81 10.52 9.47
C PRO A 230 -15.57 11.19 10.07
N VAL A 231 -15.00 10.57 11.09
CA VAL A 231 -13.59 10.78 11.43
C VAL A 231 -12.76 9.95 10.48
N LEU A 232 -11.75 10.55 9.85
CA LEU A 232 -10.79 9.85 9.01
C LEU A 232 -9.49 9.66 9.77
N ALA A 233 -8.93 8.45 9.74
CA ALA A 233 -7.68 8.11 10.39
C ALA A 233 -6.70 7.52 9.37
N GLY A 234 -5.60 8.21 9.10
CA GLY A 234 -4.61 7.83 8.09
C GLY A 234 -3.24 7.54 8.70
N TRP A 235 -2.63 6.45 8.28
CA TRP A 235 -1.26 6.12 8.60
C TRP A 235 -0.35 6.42 7.40
N SER A 236 0.87 6.96 7.69
CA SER A 236 1.88 7.21 6.67
C SER A 236 1.29 8.00 5.50
N TYR A 237 1.33 7.49 4.26
CA TYR A 237 0.75 8.14 3.08
C TYR A 237 -0.76 8.43 3.21
N GLY A 238 -1.50 7.70 4.03
CA GLY A 238 -2.91 8.04 4.34
C GLY A 238 -3.08 9.48 4.82
N GLY A 239 -2.04 10.08 5.43
CA GLY A 239 -2.01 11.48 5.80
C GLY A 239 -2.14 12.46 4.62
N ALA A 240 -1.67 12.11 3.43
CA ALA A 240 -1.83 12.94 2.23
C ALA A 240 -3.31 13.04 1.81
N GLU A 241 -4.04 11.91 1.86
CA GLU A 241 -5.48 11.87 1.58
C GLU A 241 -6.26 12.68 2.62
N LEU A 242 -5.91 12.55 3.92
CA LEU A 242 -6.50 13.37 4.99
C LEU A 242 -6.29 14.86 4.73
N SER A 243 -5.09 15.25 4.35
CA SER A 243 -4.72 16.65 4.15
C SER A 243 -5.39 17.25 2.92
N SER A 244 -5.50 16.49 1.83
CA SER A 244 -6.27 16.86 0.64
C SER A 244 -7.73 17.12 1.00
N ILE A 245 -8.39 16.18 1.69
CA ILE A 245 -9.80 16.29 2.09
C ILE A 245 -9.99 17.45 3.08
N GLY A 246 -9.14 17.52 4.12
CA GLY A 246 -9.26 18.56 5.16
C GLY A 246 -9.02 19.97 4.66
N THR A 247 -8.29 20.13 3.55
CA THR A 247 -8.06 21.42 2.89
C THR A 247 -9.19 21.79 1.94
N ARG A 248 -9.60 20.85 1.08
CA ARG A 248 -10.56 21.10 -0.01
C ARG A 248 -12.02 20.93 0.40
N HIS A 249 -12.30 19.95 1.28
CA HIS A 249 -13.65 19.54 1.67
C HIS A 249 -13.80 19.37 3.19
N PRO A 250 -13.45 20.41 3.98
CA PRO A 250 -13.45 20.34 5.45
C PRO A 250 -14.83 20.05 6.03
N GLU A 251 -15.89 20.40 5.31
CA GLU A 251 -17.28 20.18 5.69
C GLU A 251 -17.73 18.71 5.61
N LYS A 252 -16.96 17.86 4.98
CA LYS A 252 -17.30 16.44 4.79
C LYS A 252 -16.89 15.54 5.96
N VAL A 253 -16.11 16.06 6.90
CA VAL A 253 -15.50 15.25 7.97
C VAL A 253 -15.63 15.91 9.34
N ALA A 254 -15.79 15.11 10.40
CA ALA A 254 -15.83 15.62 11.77
C ALA A 254 -14.43 15.92 12.32
N GLY A 255 -13.42 15.19 11.88
CA GLY A 255 -12.06 15.35 12.33
C GLY A 255 -11.10 14.40 11.61
N LEU A 256 -9.78 14.64 11.78
CA LEU A 256 -8.72 13.88 11.13
C LEU A 256 -7.75 13.34 12.19
N VAL A 257 -7.27 12.12 12.00
CA VAL A 257 -6.26 11.49 12.85
C VAL A 257 -5.08 11.04 12.00
N TYR A 258 -3.95 11.66 12.20
CA TYR A 258 -2.69 11.30 11.55
C TYR A 258 -1.91 10.34 12.45
N MET A 259 -1.70 9.11 12.00
CA MET A 259 -0.92 8.10 12.70
C MET A 259 0.45 8.00 12.05
N ASP A 260 1.42 8.74 12.57
CA ASP A 260 2.78 8.83 12.04
C ASP A 260 2.82 9.11 10.52
N GLY A 261 1.98 10.02 10.08
CA GLY A 261 1.68 10.20 8.65
C GLY A 261 1.47 11.64 8.19
N ALA A 262 1.68 12.64 9.05
CA ALA A 262 1.49 14.03 8.65
C ALA A 262 2.75 14.68 8.06
N PHE A 263 3.89 14.07 8.23
CA PHE A 263 5.17 14.73 8.16
C PHE A 263 5.65 15.01 6.75
N ASP A 264 5.84 13.94 5.97
CA ASP A 264 6.45 14.03 4.64
C ASP A 264 5.48 14.59 3.61
N TYR A 265 4.19 14.39 3.85
CA TYR A 265 3.18 14.49 2.80
C TYR A 265 2.30 15.74 2.91
N ALA A 266 2.32 16.44 4.05
CA ALA A 266 1.35 17.50 4.27
C ALA A 266 1.91 18.80 4.84
N PHE A 267 2.88 18.75 5.76
CA PHE A 267 3.21 19.91 6.58
C PHE A 267 4.65 20.40 6.45
N TYR A 268 5.61 19.51 6.23
CA TYR A 268 7.03 19.84 6.36
C TYR A 268 7.86 19.34 5.19
N GLU A 269 8.69 20.22 4.65
CA GLU A 269 9.74 19.85 3.70
C GLU A 269 11.05 19.66 4.46
N PRO A 270 11.66 18.46 4.45
CA PRO A 270 12.95 18.24 5.03
C PRO A 270 14.00 19.12 4.32
N LYS A 271 14.86 19.79 5.08
CA LYS A 271 15.98 20.57 4.50
C LYS A 271 16.97 19.69 3.74
N VAL A 272 16.99 18.40 4.04
CA VAL A 272 17.80 17.39 3.35
C VAL A 272 16.88 16.23 2.98
N PRO A 273 16.49 16.10 1.71
CA PRO A 273 15.67 14.98 1.23
C PRO A 273 16.37 13.63 1.47
N GLN A 274 15.59 12.64 1.92
CA GLN A 274 16.06 11.26 1.97
C GLN A 274 15.61 10.50 0.71
N GLY A 275 16.54 9.83 0.04
CA GLY A 275 16.24 9.10 -1.18
C GLY A 275 16.07 9.98 -2.40
N PHE A 276 15.34 9.47 -3.42
CA PHE A 276 15.01 10.25 -4.60
C PHE A 276 13.93 11.30 -4.28
N PRO A 277 14.12 12.57 -4.64
CA PRO A 277 13.21 13.65 -4.25
C PRO A 277 11.93 13.68 -5.11
N TYR A 278 11.08 12.65 -4.97
CA TYR A 278 9.88 12.45 -5.80
C TYR A 278 8.92 13.65 -5.76
N GLU A 279 8.68 14.20 -4.57
CA GLU A 279 7.77 15.33 -4.38
C GLU A 279 8.23 16.57 -5.15
N ILE A 280 9.52 16.93 -5.00
CA ILE A 280 10.10 18.08 -5.67
C ILE A 280 10.10 17.88 -7.19
N VAL A 281 10.50 16.70 -7.65
CA VAL A 281 10.45 16.33 -9.09
C VAL A 281 9.03 16.41 -9.62
N GLY A 282 8.06 15.90 -8.88
CA GLY A 282 6.65 15.95 -9.26
C GLY A 282 6.10 17.37 -9.31
N THR A 283 6.47 18.21 -8.33
CA THR A 283 6.08 19.63 -8.31
C THR A 283 6.62 20.38 -9.53
N VAL A 284 7.94 20.30 -9.77
CA VAL A 284 8.55 20.96 -10.94
C VAL A 284 7.93 20.46 -12.26
N ARG A 285 7.65 19.15 -12.36
CA ARG A 285 7.01 18.58 -13.57
C ARG A 285 5.61 19.15 -13.81
N ARG A 286 4.78 19.24 -12.75
CA ARG A 286 3.43 19.82 -12.85
C ARG A 286 3.47 21.30 -13.20
N ASP A 287 4.37 22.05 -12.59
CA ASP A 287 4.49 23.49 -12.86
C ASP A 287 5.00 23.78 -14.26
N LEU A 288 5.93 22.96 -14.78
CA LEU A 288 6.35 23.03 -16.18
C LEU A 288 5.19 22.72 -17.15
N ALA A 289 4.37 21.71 -16.86
CA ALA A 289 3.21 21.39 -17.69
C ALA A 289 2.17 22.54 -17.69
N ARG A 290 1.92 23.15 -16.53
CA ARG A 290 1.05 24.33 -16.41
C ARG A 290 1.61 25.55 -17.16
N LEU A 291 2.93 25.71 -17.14
CA LEU A 291 3.61 26.84 -17.82
C LEU A 291 3.37 26.84 -19.33
N GLU A 292 3.24 25.65 -19.95
CA GLU A 292 2.96 25.53 -21.40
C GLU A 292 1.59 26.10 -21.79
N GLU A 293 0.62 26.11 -20.86
CA GLU A 293 -0.76 26.56 -21.09
C GLU A 293 -1.07 27.92 -20.43
N ALA A 294 -0.13 28.46 -19.67
CA ALA A 294 -0.34 29.64 -18.81
C ALA A 294 -0.43 30.95 -19.59
N GLY A 295 -1.31 31.83 -19.13
CA GLY A 295 -1.33 33.24 -19.58
C GLY A 295 -0.16 34.07 -18.98
N PRO A 296 0.08 35.31 -19.46
CA PRO A 296 1.27 36.09 -19.11
C PRO A 296 1.51 36.29 -17.59
N VAL A 297 0.46 36.49 -16.80
CA VAL A 297 0.56 36.70 -15.35
C VAL A 297 0.90 35.38 -14.63
N GLU A 298 0.26 34.31 -15.03
CA GLU A 298 0.50 32.98 -14.46
C GLU A 298 1.89 32.46 -14.86
N THR A 299 2.33 32.74 -16.08
CA THR A 299 3.67 32.41 -16.56
C THR A 299 4.75 32.98 -15.62
N GLN A 300 4.62 34.25 -15.22
CA GLN A 300 5.59 34.87 -14.33
C GLN A 300 5.58 34.17 -12.96
N ALA A 301 4.41 33.95 -12.38
CA ALA A 301 4.27 33.28 -11.07
C ALA A 301 4.85 31.87 -11.08
N LEU A 302 4.51 31.04 -12.08
CA LEU A 302 5.03 29.69 -12.21
C LEU A 302 6.54 29.68 -12.45
N THR A 303 7.06 30.63 -13.25
CA THR A 303 8.51 30.76 -13.45
C THR A 303 9.22 31.04 -12.14
N ASP A 304 8.72 31.97 -11.34
CA ASP A 304 9.30 32.30 -10.04
C ASP A 304 9.22 31.11 -9.05
N GLU A 305 8.12 30.35 -9.03
CA GLU A 305 7.94 29.14 -8.22
C GLU A 305 8.90 28.02 -8.63
N ILE A 306 9.03 27.75 -9.93
CA ILE A 306 9.98 26.76 -10.46
C ILE A 306 11.41 27.14 -10.06
N LEU A 307 11.81 28.41 -10.32
CA LEU A 307 13.15 28.89 -10.01
C LEU A 307 13.46 28.83 -8.51
N ALA A 308 12.48 29.08 -7.65
CA ALA A 308 12.62 28.96 -6.20
C ALA A 308 12.79 27.49 -5.74
N THR A 309 12.24 26.54 -6.50
CA THR A 309 12.29 25.10 -6.18
C THR A 309 13.58 24.42 -6.66
N LEU A 310 14.26 24.97 -7.68
CA LEU A 310 15.46 24.37 -8.28
C LEU A 310 16.61 24.09 -7.29
N PRO A 311 16.95 24.96 -6.31
CA PRO A 311 17.98 24.65 -5.34
C PRO A 311 17.69 23.39 -4.51
N ALA A 312 16.45 23.23 -4.04
CA ALA A 312 16.04 22.06 -3.30
C ALA A 312 16.09 20.78 -4.15
N LEU A 313 15.67 20.87 -5.43
CA LEU A 313 15.82 19.77 -6.38
C LEU A 313 17.29 19.39 -6.58
N GLN A 314 18.16 20.37 -6.75
CA GLN A 314 19.60 20.15 -6.94
C GLN A 314 20.22 19.43 -5.73
N ASP A 315 19.88 19.87 -4.53
CA ASP A 315 20.39 19.28 -3.29
C ASP A 315 19.85 17.85 -3.08
N GLY A 316 18.56 17.62 -3.35
CA GLY A 316 17.95 16.29 -3.29
C GLY A 316 18.58 15.30 -4.28
N LEU A 317 18.82 15.71 -5.51
CA LEU A 317 19.47 14.87 -6.53
C LEU A 317 20.93 14.57 -6.16
N ARG A 318 21.68 15.52 -5.59
CA ARG A 318 23.04 15.29 -5.10
C ARG A 318 23.06 14.33 -3.94
N ALA A 319 22.16 14.50 -2.96
CA ALA A 319 22.03 13.59 -1.82
C ALA A 319 21.72 12.16 -2.27
N HIS A 320 20.79 12.02 -3.20
CA HIS A 320 20.46 10.73 -3.81
C HIS A 320 21.66 10.10 -4.54
N ALA A 321 22.38 10.89 -5.35
CA ALA A 321 23.56 10.40 -6.06
C ALA A 321 24.66 9.90 -5.11
N GLU A 322 24.91 10.59 -3.99
CA GLU A 322 25.85 10.12 -2.97
C GLU A 322 25.33 8.86 -2.25
N GLN A 323 24.03 8.74 -1.99
CA GLN A 323 23.44 7.58 -1.35
C GLN A 323 23.57 6.30 -2.20
N VAL A 324 23.42 6.40 -3.52
CA VAL A 324 23.55 5.24 -4.42
C VAL A 324 24.99 4.94 -4.82
N LYS A 325 25.93 5.84 -4.53
CA LYS A 325 27.35 5.69 -4.86
C LYS A 325 27.95 4.48 -4.13
N GLY A 326 28.55 3.61 -4.92
CA GLY A 326 29.18 2.38 -4.38
C GLY A 326 28.19 1.25 -4.06
N GLN A 327 26.90 1.42 -4.32
CA GLN A 327 25.99 0.29 -4.33
C GLN A 327 26.30 -0.62 -5.53
N PRO A 328 26.18 -1.96 -5.38
CA PRO A 328 26.36 -2.86 -6.50
C PRO A 328 25.41 -2.51 -7.65
N GLU A 329 25.91 -2.50 -8.88
CA GLU A 329 25.05 -2.43 -10.04
C GLU A 329 24.14 -3.65 -10.05
N HIS A 330 22.85 -3.46 -9.80
CA HIS A 330 21.85 -4.47 -10.06
C HIS A 330 21.38 -4.30 -11.51
N PRO A 331 21.23 -5.41 -12.28
CA PRO A 331 20.58 -5.32 -13.57
C PRO A 331 19.25 -4.60 -13.38
N ALA A 332 18.96 -3.61 -14.20
CA ALA A 332 17.69 -2.92 -14.16
C ALA A 332 16.58 -3.94 -14.43
N GLU A 333 15.94 -4.44 -13.38
CA GLU A 333 14.72 -5.21 -13.53
C GLU A 333 13.64 -4.30 -14.10
N ALA A 334 12.85 -4.79 -15.03
CA ALA A 334 11.72 -4.04 -15.54
C ALA A 334 10.79 -3.72 -14.37
N ALA A 335 10.38 -2.45 -14.27
CA ALA A 335 9.44 -2.02 -13.24
C ALA A 335 8.15 -2.83 -13.32
N THR A 336 7.67 -3.35 -12.19
CA THR A 336 6.38 -4.03 -12.11
C THR A 336 5.23 -3.01 -12.24
N PRO A 337 4.00 -3.43 -12.54
CA PRO A 337 2.84 -2.53 -12.49
C PRO A 337 2.71 -1.81 -11.15
N GLU A 338 2.98 -2.49 -10.05
CA GLU A 338 2.96 -1.95 -8.69
C GLU A 338 4.01 -0.87 -8.47
N ASP A 339 5.22 -1.06 -9.02
CA ASP A 339 6.28 -0.05 -8.98
C ASP A 339 5.90 1.21 -9.71
N LEU A 340 5.22 1.05 -10.84
CA LEU A 340 4.75 2.17 -11.63
C LEU A 340 3.64 2.94 -10.89
N VAL A 341 2.75 2.22 -10.18
CA VAL A 341 1.72 2.82 -9.33
C VAL A 341 2.36 3.58 -8.17
N GLU A 342 3.27 2.94 -7.41
CA GLU A 342 3.96 3.58 -6.30
C GLU A 342 4.70 4.84 -6.76
N ARG A 343 5.40 4.75 -7.88
CA ARG A 343 6.09 5.90 -8.46
C ARG A 343 5.11 7.00 -8.86
N ALA A 344 3.95 6.66 -9.44
CA ALA A 344 2.94 7.65 -9.82
C ALA A 344 2.38 8.35 -8.58
N VAL A 345 2.09 7.62 -7.50
CA VAL A 345 1.66 8.18 -6.22
C VAL A 345 2.71 9.14 -5.64
N LEU A 346 3.98 8.70 -5.57
CA LEU A 346 5.07 9.51 -5.01
C LEU A 346 5.35 10.78 -5.82
N LEU A 347 5.31 10.70 -7.16
CA LEU A 347 5.48 11.86 -8.03
C LEU A 347 4.33 12.86 -7.94
N ASN A 348 3.17 12.45 -7.41
CA ASN A 348 1.98 13.28 -7.29
C ASN A 348 1.64 13.65 -5.85
N MET A 349 2.59 13.48 -4.92
CA MET A 349 2.48 14.04 -3.57
C MET A 349 2.33 15.56 -3.63
N ARG A 350 1.51 16.09 -2.71
CA ARG A 350 1.27 17.54 -2.59
C ARG A 350 1.41 17.97 -1.14
N LYS A 351 1.86 19.20 -0.94
CA LYS A 351 1.88 19.86 0.36
C LYS A 351 0.57 20.59 0.59
N TYR A 352 -0.01 20.39 1.77
CA TYR A 352 -1.25 21.04 2.18
C TYR A 352 -1.02 21.85 3.46
N THR A 353 -1.32 23.15 3.43
CA THR A 353 -1.12 24.08 4.56
C THR A 353 -2.43 24.64 5.10
N GLY A 354 -3.57 24.30 4.49
CA GLY A 354 -4.89 24.87 4.80
C GLY A 354 -5.86 23.90 5.47
N ILE A 355 -5.41 22.99 6.30
CA ILE A 355 -6.26 21.99 6.96
C ILE A 355 -7.16 22.68 7.99
N LYS A 356 -8.47 22.53 7.85
CA LYS A 356 -9.48 23.24 8.63
C LYS A 356 -10.16 22.41 9.72
N PRO A 357 -10.48 21.11 9.49
CA PRO A 357 -11.12 20.30 10.54
C PRO A 357 -10.23 20.19 11.78
N PRO A 358 -10.83 19.93 12.95
CA PRO A 358 -10.04 19.50 14.11
C PRO A 358 -9.20 18.28 13.77
N PHE A 359 -7.94 18.23 14.24
CA PHE A 359 -7.14 17.05 13.99
C PHE A 359 -6.22 16.68 15.16
N LEU A 360 -5.87 15.41 15.19
CA LEU A 360 -4.94 14.76 16.09
C LEU A 360 -3.76 14.24 15.28
N VAL A 361 -2.55 14.52 15.73
CA VAL A 361 -1.33 13.87 15.23
C VAL A 361 -0.78 12.98 16.33
N ILE A 362 -0.58 11.71 16.04
CA ILE A 362 0.11 10.75 16.91
C ILE A 362 1.38 10.35 16.18
N ALA A 363 2.52 10.77 16.70
CA ALA A 363 3.81 10.66 16.03
C ALA A 363 4.80 9.81 16.82
N ALA A 364 5.58 8.99 16.14
CA ALA A 364 6.73 8.29 16.69
C ALA A 364 7.91 9.26 16.80
N VAL A 365 8.09 9.89 17.95
CA VAL A 365 9.14 10.91 18.16
C VAL A 365 9.95 10.59 19.39
N PRO A 366 11.18 10.11 19.23
CA PRO A 366 11.81 9.59 18.02
C PRO A 366 11.29 8.18 17.66
N HIS A 367 11.52 7.76 16.43
CA HIS A 367 11.32 6.35 16.08
C HIS A 367 12.28 5.42 16.83
N VAL A 368 11.89 4.15 16.92
CA VAL A 368 12.77 3.10 17.45
C VAL A 368 14.03 2.98 16.59
N CYS A 369 15.19 3.02 17.23
CA CYS A 369 16.48 2.95 16.52
C CYS A 369 17.35 1.77 16.96
N ALA A 370 17.03 1.09 18.08
CA ALA A 370 17.84 -0.01 18.60
C ALA A 370 17.92 -1.17 17.59
N PRO A 371 19.12 -1.78 17.37
CA PRO A 371 20.39 -1.47 18.04
C PRO A 371 21.25 -0.35 17.36
N HIS A 372 20.74 0.37 16.38
CA HIS A 372 21.51 1.26 15.50
C HIS A 372 21.36 2.75 15.80
N CYS A 373 21.15 3.12 17.07
CA CYS A 373 20.84 4.50 17.47
C CYS A 373 21.98 5.52 17.21
N ASP A 374 23.20 5.07 17.06
CA ASP A 374 24.38 5.94 16.83
C ASP A 374 24.65 6.24 15.37
N THR A 375 23.89 5.65 14.45
CA THR A 375 24.03 5.89 13.01
C THR A 375 23.61 7.31 12.63
N ALA A 376 24.19 7.84 11.55
CA ALA A 376 23.82 9.15 11.02
C ALA A 376 22.32 9.20 10.67
N GLY A 377 21.78 8.11 10.09
CA GLY A 377 20.35 8.00 9.78
C GLY A 377 19.44 8.10 11.00
N ALA A 378 19.77 7.39 12.10
CA ALA A 378 18.97 7.45 13.32
C ALA A 378 19.07 8.83 14.02
N LYS A 379 20.20 9.52 13.92
CA LYS A 379 20.33 10.89 14.41
C LYS A 379 19.49 11.86 13.60
N HIS A 380 19.56 11.74 12.28
CA HIS A 380 18.78 12.56 11.38
C HIS A 380 17.26 12.33 11.57
N ASP A 381 16.82 11.09 11.68
CA ASP A 381 15.43 10.74 11.95
C ASP A 381 14.90 11.39 13.22
N ARG A 382 15.67 11.34 14.32
CA ARG A 382 15.30 11.99 15.59
C ARG A 382 15.15 13.51 15.46
N GLU A 383 16.08 14.16 14.78
CA GLU A 383 16.08 15.61 14.57
C GLU A 383 14.91 16.01 13.67
N TRP A 384 14.70 15.25 12.61
CA TRP A 384 13.66 15.52 11.62
C TRP A 384 12.25 15.30 12.18
N THR A 385 11.98 14.16 12.83
CA THR A 385 10.65 13.88 13.44
C THR A 385 10.29 14.88 14.53
N ALA A 386 11.27 15.28 15.35
CA ALA A 386 11.05 16.31 16.37
C ALA A 386 10.74 17.68 15.73
N ALA A 387 11.56 18.11 14.76
CA ALA A 387 11.37 19.39 14.08
C ALA A 387 10.03 19.47 13.34
N THR A 388 9.61 18.37 12.75
CA THR A 388 8.32 18.26 12.05
C THR A 388 7.16 18.41 13.04
N ALA A 389 7.18 17.67 14.15
CA ALA A 389 6.15 17.77 15.18
C ALA A 389 6.08 19.16 15.80
N ASP A 390 7.23 19.85 15.96
CA ASP A 390 7.30 21.23 16.43
C ASP A 390 6.71 22.23 15.42
N ALA A 391 7.01 22.05 14.12
CA ALA A 391 6.47 22.88 13.04
C ALA A 391 4.95 22.77 12.98
N ILE A 392 4.40 21.54 13.03
CA ILE A 392 2.94 21.35 13.05
C ILE A 392 2.31 22.01 14.26
N ALA A 393 2.91 21.88 15.43
CA ALA A 393 2.40 22.51 16.66
C ALA A 393 2.42 24.04 16.57
N ALA A 394 3.41 24.62 15.89
CA ALA A 394 3.49 26.05 15.68
C ALA A 394 2.46 26.57 14.67
N ASP A 395 2.29 25.88 13.56
CA ASP A 395 1.34 26.25 12.50
C ASP A 395 -0.11 26.03 12.91
N TYR A 396 -0.37 25.01 13.74
CA TYR A 396 -1.70 24.61 14.18
C TYR A 396 -1.82 24.52 15.70
N PRO A 397 -1.81 25.64 16.43
CA PRO A 397 -1.78 25.65 17.90
C PRO A 397 -3.04 25.04 18.55
N LYS A 398 -4.09 24.79 17.79
CA LYS A 398 -5.32 24.10 18.25
C LYS A 398 -5.28 22.58 17.97
N ALA A 399 -4.33 22.10 17.21
CA ALA A 399 -4.17 20.68 16.95
C ALA A 399 -3.63 19.97 18.18
N ARG A 400 -4.08 18.74 18.39
CA ARG A 400 -3.52 17.88 19.43
C ARG A 400 -2.37 17.08 18.84
N ILE A 401 -1.15 17.28 19.37
CA ILE A 401 0.05 16.55 18.97
C ILE A 401 0.48 15.63 20.11
N VAL A 402 0.47 14.33 19.85
CA VAL A 402 0.92 13.29 20.80
C VAL A 402 2.20 12.67 20.27
N ARG A 403 3.25 12.69 21.09
CA ARG A 403 4.56 12.11 20.76
C ARG A 403 4.74 10.83 21.56
N ILE A 404 4.89 9.70 20.87
CA ILE A 404 5.16 8.40 21.49
C ILE A 404 6.62 8.05 21.21
N PRO A 405 7.51 8.12 22.21
CA PRO A 405 8.92 7.87 21.99
C PRO A 405 9.19 6.38 21.73
N TYR A 406 10.12 6.13 20.82
CA TYR A 406 10.60 4.80 20.47
C TYR A 406 9.53 3.88 19.90
N ALA A 407 8.44 4.42 19.36
CA ALA A 407 7.48 3.69 18.57
C ALA A 407 8.05 3.34 17.18
N LYS A 408 7.48 2.35 16.53
CA LYS A 408 7.75 2.08 15.12
C LYS A 408 6.89 2.99 14.24
N HIS A 409 7.24 3.09 12.96
CA HIS A 409 6.44 3.83 11.98
C HIS A 409 4.99 3.30 11.89
N ASP A 410 4.78 1.98 12.00
CA ASP A 410 3.46 1.36 12.17
C ASP A 410 2.97 1.48 13.62
N ILE A 411 2.82 2.73 14.06
CA ILE A 411 2.58 3.12 15.46
C ILE A 411 1.32 2.48 16.07
N PHE A 412 0.30 2.25 15.26
CA PHE A 412 -0.94 1.59 15.67
C PHE A 412 -0.76 0.10 15.96
N ARG A 413 0.36 -0.51 15.52
CA ARG A 413 0.76 -1.89 15.85
C ARG A 413 1.73 -1.92 17.03
N SER A 414 2.76 -1.06 17.02
CA SER A 414 3.79 -1.08 18.06
C SER A 414 3.29 -0.52 19.39
N ASN A 415 2.31 0.40 19.36
CA ASN A 415 1.78 1.12 20.52
C ASN A 415 0.24 1.17 20.50
N GLU A 416 -0.38 0.04 20.19
CA GLU A 416 -1.82 -0.11 19.94
C GLU A 416 -2.69 0.55 21.04
N ALA A 417 -2.43 0.23 22.31
CA ALA A 417 -3.22 0.73 23.42
C ALA A 417 -3.13 2.25 23.60
N ASP A 418 -1.95 2.82 23.39
CA ASP A 418 -1.73 4.26 23.50
C ASP A 418 -2.41 5.00 22.34
N VAL A 419 -2.25 4.50 21.11
CA VAL A 419 -2.88 5.08 19.92
C VAL A 419 -4.41 5.03 20.03
N ALA A 420 -4.97 3.87 20.41
CA ALA A 420 -6.41 3.72 20.59
C ALA A 420 -6.96 4.65 21.68
N ARG A 421 -6.26 4.81 22.81
CA ARG A 421 -6.62 5.74 23.88
C ARG A 421 -6.68 7.18 23.39
N GLU A 422 -5.64 7.63 22.67
CA GLU A 422 -5.54 9.00 22.18
C GLU A 422 -6.61 9.29 21.10
N MET A 423 -6.87 8.34 20.21
CA MET A 423 -7.94 8.44 19.21
C MET A 423 -9.31 8.53 19.87
N ASN A 424 -9.63 7.63 20.82
CA ASN A 424 -10.92 7.68 21.53
C ASN A 424 -11.08 9.01 22.27
N ALA A 425 -10.05 9.50 22.97
CA ALA A 425 -10.12 10.78 23.68
C ALA A 425 -10.35 11.97 22.73
N PHE A 426 -9.76 11.94 21.54
CA PHE A 426 -9.97 12.95 20.50
C PHE A 426 -11.41 12.89 19.97
N MET A 427 -11.90 11.72 19.60
CA MET A 427 -13.24 11.53 19.05
C MET A 427 -14.35 11.86 20.08
N ASP A 428 -14.18 11.45 21.36
CA ASP A 428 -15.09 11.83 22.45
C ASP A 428 -15.14 13.36 22.68
N GLY A 429 -14.10 14.08 22.27
CA GLY A 429 -14.02 15.55 22.32
C GLY A 429 -14.74 16.27 21.19
N LEU A 430 -14.92 15.64 20.03
CA LEU A 430 -15.57 16.23 18.86
C LEU A 430 -17.09 16.43 19.10
N GLY A 431 -17.75 15.52 19.80
CA GLY A 431 -19.18 15.57 20.07
C GLY A 431 -19.63 16.61 21.13
N LYS A 432 -18.69 17.37 21.69
CA LYS A 432 -18.93 18.38 22.74
C LYS A 432 -18.83 19.83 22.26
N ARG A 433 -18.70 20.06 20.96
CA ARG A 433 -18.57 21.40 20.37
C ARG A 433 -19.84 21.87 19.70
#